data_ced3322fc9dd2696eedbe6a463b9a67f
#
_entry.id   ced3322fc9dd2696eedbe6a463b9a67f
#
_cell.length_a   1.000
_cell.length_b   1.000
_cell.length_c   1.000
_cell.angle_alpha   90.00
_cell.angle_beta   90.00
_cell.angle_gamma   90.00
#
_symmetry.space_group_name_H-M   'P 1'
#
loop_
_entity.id
_entity.type
_entity.pdbx_description
1 polymer ?
#
loop_
_entity_poly.entity_id
_entity_poly.type
_entity_poly.pdbx_seq_one_letter_code
_entity_poly.pdbx_strand_id
1 'polypeptide(L)'
;MPYRLDLTVSVLRRLSTNIVDRFTPEGQYVRVFSDSAKPIVVRATQAPDKNYLTITIENGAKHDSKLLALTCQMLGVDRDITGFTRSASHIPWLTPLVTRMRGVKPPRYPTLWEACANAIVFQQVSLRAASAIMERLILTLAQPVEVAGLPVPCFAFPSPESFQRAADNSLHAAGLSRNKVATLRSVAEAIASGTLDEAALERSTSPDVATTLCRIKGIGPWTATVVLLRGLGRLDVFPDNDTSVAKNLALIPGSDPLAAQDVLNALGAQRGMLYYHLLLARLEARGTLGSPSFER
;
A
#
# COMPACT_ATOMS: atom_id res chain seq x y z
N MET A 1 -9.34 16.94 11.03
CA MET A 1 -7.86 16.94 10.91
C MET A 1 -7.48 17.27 9.49
N PRO A 2 -6.44 18.05 9.24
CA PRO A 2 -5.97 18.30 7.88
C PRO A 2 -5.55 16.97 7.24
N TYR A 3 -5.82 16.81 5.96
CA TYR A 3 -5.29 15.70 5.16
C TYR A 3 -3.87 16.05 4.68
N ARG A 4 -3.00 15.04 4.53
CA ARG A 4 -1.62 15.20 4.02
C ARG A 4 -1.39 14.19 2.90
N LEU A 5 -1.58 14.64 1.65
CA LEU A 5 -1.40 13.82 0.45
C LEU A 5 0.02 13.29 0.33
N ASP A 6 1.01 14.12 0.56
CA ASP A 6 2.44 13.79 0.49
C ASP A 6 2.81 12.63 1.44
N LEU A 7 2.35 12.67 2.69
CA LEU A 7 2.58 11.61 3.66
C LEU A 7 1.84 10.32 3.28
N THR A 8 0.56 10.45 2.87
CA THR A 8 -0.26 9.30 2.50
C THR A 8 0.30 8.58 1.28
N VAL A 9 0.73 9.33 0.25
CA VAL A 9 1.37 8.77 -0.94
C VAL A 9 2.74 8.19 -0.63
N SER A 10 3.52 8.80 0.28
CA SER A 10 4.79 8.22 0.72
C SER A 10 4.62 6.83 1.33
N VAL A 11 3.56 6.63 2.13
CA VAL A 11 3.21 5.30 2.67
C VAL A 11 2.78 4.34 1.56
N LEU A 12 1.98 4.80 0.60
CA LEU A 12 1.49 3.97 -0.50
C LEU A 12 2.65 3.47 -1.37
N ARG A 13 3.51 4.38 -1.81
CA ARG A 13 4.67 4.12 -2.67
C ARG A 13 5.78 3.33 -1.99
N ARG A 14 6.04 3.60 -0.73
CA ARG A 14 7.19 3.12 0.06
C ARG A 14 8.55 3.65 -0.41
N LEU A 15 8.84 3.65 -1.71
CA LEU A 15 10.06 4.19 -2.32
C LEU A 15 9.73 5.03 -3.56
N SER A 16 10.62 5.97 -3.88
CA SER A 16 10.51 6.82 -5.09
C SER A 16 10.59 6.03 -6.40
N THR A 17 11.19 4.82 -6.36
CA THR A 17 11.28 3.90 -7.51
C THR A 17 9.98 3.17 -7.85
N ASN A 18 8.89 3.38 -7.10
CA ASN A 18 7.58 2.83 -7.45
C ASN A 18 7.10 3.45 -8.78
N ILE A 19 6.85 2.59 -9.80
CA ILE A 19 6.48 3.03 -11.15
C ILE A 19 4.97 3.01 -11.41
N VAL A 20 4.17 2.52 -10.47
CA VAL A 20 2.70 2.51 -10.52
C VAL A 20 2.12 3.76 -9.85
N ASP A 21 2.59 4.04 -8.65
CA ASP A 21 2.17 5.20 -7.88
C ASP A 21 3.21 6.31 -8.05
N ARG A 22 2.92 7.31 -8.85
CA ARG A 22 3.82 8.45 -9.08
C ARG A 22 3.46 9.63 -8.19
N PHE A 23 4.48 10.39 -7.80
CA PHE A 23 4.30 11.65 -7.09
C PHE A 23 5.23 12.69 -7.70
N THR A 24 4.67 13.78 -8.21
CA THR A 24 5.43 14.80 -8.93
C THR A 24 6.08 15.82 -7.99
N PRO A 25 7.10 16.57 -8.44
CA PRO A 25 7.67 17.68 -7.67
C PRO A 25 6.65 18.73 -7.25
N GLU A 26 5.60 18.93 -8.05
CA GLU A 26 4.50 19.86 -7.78
C GLU A 26 3.48 19.31 -6.76
N GLY A 27 3.73 18.13 -6.20
CA GLY A 27 2.85 17.52 -5.19
C GLY A 27 1.60 16.85 -5.76
N GLN A 28 1.64 16.41 -7.03
CA GLN A 28 0.56 15.66 -7.64
C GLN A 28 0.80 14.15 -7.55
N TYR A 29 -0.17 13.42 -7.04
CA TYR A 29 -0.24 11.96 -7.16
C TYR A 29 -0.83 11.58 -8.51
N VAL A 30 -0.20 10.60 -9.18
CA VAL A 30 -0.64 10.09 -10.48
C VAL A 30 -0.61 8.57 -10.48
N ARG A 31 -1.69 7.95 -10.96
CA ARG A 31 -1.79 6.51 -11.14
C ARG A 31 -2.55 6.17 -12.42
N VAL A 32 -2.12 5.10 -13.09
CA VAL A 32 -2.78 4.56 -14.26
C VAL A 32 -3.50 3.27 -13.88
N PHE A 33 -4.74 3.14 -14.36
CA PHE A 33 -5.53 1.92 -14.31
C PHE A 33 -5.68 1.34 -15.71
N SER A 34 -5.56 0.01 -15.82
CA SER A 34 -5.87 -0.68 -17.08
C SER A 34 -7.38 -0.71 -17.29
N ASP A 35 -7.80 -0.32 -18.49
CA ASP A 35 -9.14 -0.58 -18.99
C ASP A 35 -9.03 -1.29 -20.34
N SER A 36 -10.08 -2.00 -20.76
CA SER A 36 -10.15 -2.75 -21.99
C SER A 36 -9.97 -1.90 -23.26
N ALA A 37 -10.35 -0.62 -23.19
CA ALA A 37 -10.32 0.30 -24.33
C ALA A 37 -9.12 1.25 -24.32
N LYS A 38 -8.88 1.94 -23.19
CA LYS A 38 -7.77 2.89 -23.03
C LYS A 38 -7.36 2.96 -21.57
N PRO A 39 -6.05 3.16 -21.26
CA PRO A 39 -5.62 3.40 -19.89
C PRO A 39 -6.32 4.63 -19.31
N ILE A 40 -6.81 4.49 -18.08
CA ILE A 40 -7.43 5.60 -17.34
C ILE A 40 -6.36 6.19 -16.42
N VAL A 41 -6.19 7.51 -16.47
CA VAL A 41 -5.26 8.23 -15.62
C VAL A 41 -6.02 8.93 -14.51
N VAL A 42 -5.64 8.65 -13.26
CA VAL A 42 -6.15 9.33 -12.08
C VAL A 42 -5.07 10.25 -11.53
N ARG A 43 -5.44 11.50 -11.29
CA ARG A 43 -4.59 12.49 -10.61
C ARG A 43 -5.26 12.95 -9.33
N ALA A 44 -4.48 13.09 -8.27
CA ALA A 44 -4.94 13.73 -7.05
C ALA A 44 -3.98 14.85 -6.66
N THR A 45 -4.53 16.02 -6.35
CA THR A 45 -3.79 17.18 -5.88
C THR A 45 -4.39 17.72 -4.59
N GLN A 46 -3.56 18.32 -3.78
CA GLN A 46 -3.97 19.03 -2.58
C GLN A 46 -3.43 20.47 -2.64
N ALA A 47 -4.34 21.44 -2.66
CA ALA A 47 -3.92 22.83 -2.54
C ALA A 47 -3.35 23.08 -1.14
N PRO A 48 -2.33 23.95 -0.99
CA PRO A 48 -1.83 24.35 0.30
C PRO A 48 -2.96 24.79 1.22
N ASP A 49 -2.90 24.40 2.48
CA ASP A 49 -3.85 24.78 3.54
C ASP A 49 -5.32 24.33 3.31
N LYS A 50 -5.58 23.44 2.35
CA LYS A 50 -6.90 22.88 2.12
C LYS A 50 -7.04 21.47 2.69
N ASN A 51 -8.23 21.18 3.22
CA ASN A 51 -8.59 19.87 3.79
C ASN A 51 -9.32 18.97 2.80
N TYR A 52 -9.27 19.29 1.50
CA TYR A 52 -9.86 18.50 0.44
C TYR A 52 -8.84 18.17 -0.65
N LEU A 53 -9.10 17.10 -1.37
CA LEU A 53 -8.37 16.71 -2.57
C LEU A 53 -9.17 17.07 -3.81
N THR A 54 -8.48 17.50 -4.86
CA THR A 54 -9.03 17.53 -6.22
C THR A 54 -8.59 16.26 -6.92
N ILE A 55 -9.56 15.44 -7.35
CA ILE A 55 -9.32 14.21 -8.10
C ILE A 55 -9.80 14.44 -9.53
N THR A 56 -8.90 14.20 -10.49
CA THR A 56 -9.17 14.27 -11.92
C THR A 56 -9.01 12.88 -12.52
N ILE A 57 -9.98 12.47 -13.35
CA ILE A 57 -9.97 11.20 -14.08
C ILE A 57 -9.93 11.53 -15.57
N GLU A 58 -8.84 11.11 -16.22
CA GLU A 58 -8.63 11.30 -17.67
C GLU A 58 -8.87 9.96 -18.39
N ASN A 59 -9.48 10.02 -19.58
CA ASN A 59 -9.86 8.87 -20.41
C ASN A 59 -10.92 7.93 -19.78
N GLY A 60 -11.46 8.25 -18.61
CA GLY A 60 -12.58 7.55 -18.00
C GLY A 60 -13.93 8.11 -18.46
N ALA A 61 -15.01 7.41 -18.14
CA ALA A 61 -16.36 7.96 -18.33
C ALA A 61 -16.51 9.24 -17.49
N LYS A 62 -17.20 10.26 -18.06
CA LYS A 62 -17.58 11.44 -17.27
C LYS A 62 -18.36 10.95 -16.03
N HIS A 63 -17.85 11.27 -14.82
CA HIS A 63 -18.43 10.86 -13.54
C HIS A 63 -18.31 9.34 -13.25
N ASP A 64 -17.15 8.74 -13.45
CA ASP A 64 -16.88 7.39 -12.97
C ASP A 64 -16.85 7.36 -11.42
N SER A 65 -18.05 7.22 -10.84
CA SER A 65 -18.25 7.21 -9.39
C SER A 65 -17.55 6.03 -8.71
N LYS A 66 -17.37 4.90 -9.42
CA LYS A 66 -16.67 3.72 -8.89
C LYS A 66 -15.17 3.99 -8.77
N LEU A 67 -14.56 4.56 -9.81
CA LEU A 67 -13.13 4.87 -9.79
C LEU A 67 -12.83 6.02 -8.80
N LEU A 68 -13.72 6.99 -8.67
CA LEU A 68 -13.61 8.03 -7.65
C LEU A 68 -13.67 7.42 -6.24
N ALA A 69 -14.65 6.56 -5.97
CA ALA A 69 -14.78 5.87 -4.69
C ALA A 69 -13.54 5.01 -4.39
N LEU A 70 -13.06 4.24 -5.37
CA LEU A 70 -11.84 3.46 -5.26
C LEU A 70 -10.62 4.34 -4.94
N THR A 71 -10.49 5.50 -5.60
CA THR A 71 -9.39 6.43 -5.35
C THR A 71 -9.46 7.02 -3.94
N CYS A 72 -10.66 7.38 -3.46
CA CYS A 72 -10.86 7.83 -2.08
C CYS A 72 -10.47 6.75 -1.07
N GLN A 73 -10.87 5.50 -1.33
CA GLN A 73 -10.47 4.35 -0.50
C GLN A 73 -8.96 4.11 -0.52
N MET A 74 -8.34 4.17 -1.71
CA MET A 74 -6.88 4.02 -1.85
C MET A 74 -6.11 5.06 -1.05
N LEU A 75 -6.57 6.30 -1.08
CA LEU A 75 -5.94 7.42 -0.37
C LEU A 75 -6.44 7.55 1.08
N GLY A 76 -7.30 6.64 1.55
CA GLY A 76 -7.80 6.61 2.92
C GLY A 76 -8.60 7.86 3.32
N VAL A 77 -9.17 8.59 2.34
CA VAL A 77 -9.90 9.85 2.59
C VAL A 77 -11.13 9.60 3.46
N ASP A 78 -11.77 8.45 3.29
CA ASP A 78 -12.95 7.98 4.00
C ASP A 78 -12.67 7.51 5.43
N ARG A 79 -11.39 7.44 5.85
CA ARG A 79 -11.03 6.81 7.13
C ARG A 79 -10.96 7.82 8.27
N ASP A 80 -11.70 7.54 9.34
CA ASP A 80 -11.55 8.25 10.61
C ASP A 80 -10.44 7.61 11.46
N ILE A 81 -9.44 8.43 11.80
CA ILE A 81 -8.29 8.04 12.64
C ILE A 81 -8.27 8.81 13.96
N THR A 82 -9.37 9.42 14.34
CA THR A 82 -9.47 10.23 15.57
C THR A 82 -9.18 9.39 16.82
N GLY A 83 -9.66 8.14 16.83
CA GLY A 83 -9.38 7.19 17.91
C GLY A 83 -7.89 6.92 18.06
N PHE A 84 -7.18 6.65 16.97
CA PHE A 84 -5.73 6.48 17.00
C PHE A 84 -5.01 7.70 17.55
N THR A 85 -5.34 8.89 17.06
CA THR A 85 -4.68 10.13 17.49
C THR A 85 -4.91 10.37 18.99
N ARG A 86 -6.11 10.10 19.50
CA ARG A 86 -6.43 10.20 20.92
C ARG A 86 -5.61 9.21 21.75
N SER A 87 -5.60 7.93 21.38
CA SER A 87 -4.81 6.93 22.11
C SER A 87 -3.32 7.20 22.06
N ALA A 88 -2.79 7.59 20.90
CA ALA A 88 -1.38 7.89 20.71
C ALA A 88 -0.90 9.12 21.51
N SER A 89 -1.79 10.07 21.84
CA SER A 89 -1.43 11.24 22.67
C SER A 89 -1.11 10.87 24.11
N HIS A 90 -1.46 9.67 24.57
CA HIS A 90 -1.13 9.16 25.89
C HIS A 90 0.14 8.29 25.91
N ILE A 91 0.80 8.12 24.75
CA ILE A 91 2.04 7.35 24.61
C ILE A 91 3.19 8.32 24.37
N PRO A 92 4.05 8.61 25.38
CA PRO A 92 5.00 9.71 25.35
C PRO A 92 5.94 9.71 24.14
N TRP A 93 6.49 8.55 23.78
CA TRP A 93 7.41 8.45 22.62
C TRP A 93 6.70 8.49 21.26
N LEU A 94 5.41 8.12 21.19
CA LEU A 94 4.63 8.10 19.94
C LEU A 94 4.05 9.49 19.61
N THR A 95 3.72 10.28 20.62
CA THR A 95 3.11 11.61 20.47
C THR A 95 3.91 12.52 19.52
N PRO A 96 5.24 12.68 19.65
CA PRO A 96 6.01 13.53 18.73
C PRO A 96 5.94 13.05 17.28
N LEU A 97 5.99 11.72 17.05
CA LEU A 97 5.89 11.16 15.71
C LEU A 97 4.51 11.43 15.10
N VAL A 98 3.43 11.14 15.83
CA VAL A 98 2.05 11.38 15.36
C VAL A 98 1.79 12.88 15.10
N THR A 99 2.38 13.76 15.90
CA THR A 99 2.28 15.20 15.70
C THR A 99 2.97 15.64 14.40
N ARG A 100 4.18 15.16 14.12
CA ARG A 100 4.88 15.47 12.85
C ARG A 100 4.17 14.88 11.63
N MET A 101 3.60 13.68 11.77
CA MET A 101 2.90 12.97 10.69
C MET A 101 1.39 13.27 10.67
N ARG A 102 0.97 14.34 11.33
CA ARG A 102 -0.45 14.72 11.43
C ARG A 102 -1.06 14.90 10.05
N GLY A 103 -2.19 14.24 9.81
CA GLY A 103 -2.92 14.31 8.55
C GLY A 103 -2.64 13.14 7.60
N VAL A 104 -1.68 12.26 7.92
CA VAL A 104 -1.56 11.01 7.17
C VAL A 104 -2.83 10.16 7.33
N LYS A 105 -3.26 9.55 6.26
CA LYS A 105 -4.34 8.57 6.25
C LYS A 105 -3.80 7.18 5.90
N PRO A 106 -4.48 6.09 6.32
CA PRO A 106 -4.04 4.73 6.00
C PRO A 106 -4.37 4.39 4.53
N PRO A 107 -3.40 4.48 3.60
CA PRO A 107 -3.67 4.13 2.21
C PRO A 107 -3.75 2.61 2.05
N ARG A 108 -4.55 2.18 1.07
CA ARG A 108 -4.66 0.76 0.69
C ARG A 108 -4.43 0.55 -0.82
N TYR A 109 -4.11 -0.66 -1.19
CA TYR A 109 -4.08 -1.05 -2.61
C TYR A 109 -5.50 -1.12 -3.17
N PRO A 110 -5.68 -0.86 -4.48
CA PRO A 110 -7.01 -0.79 -5.09
C PRO A 110 -7.71 -2.14 -5.19
N THR A 111 -6.96 -3.23 -5.19
CA THR A 111 -7.50 -4.58 -5.35
C THR A 111 -6.84 -5.57 -4.39
N LEU A 112 -7.57 -6.62 -4.05
CA LEU A 112 -7.05 -7.75 -3.27
C LEU A 112 -5.84 -8.40 -3.96
N TRP A 113 -5.87 -8.50 -5.30
CA TRP A 113 -4.74 -9.02 -6.08
C TRP A 113 -3.46 -8.21 -5.86
N GLU A 114 -3.53 -6.90 -6.02
CA GLU A 114 -2.35 -6.03 -5.84
C GLU A 114 -1.83 -6.08 -4.41
N ALA A 115 -2.73 -6.16 -3.42
CA ALA A 115 -2.36 -6.32 -2.02
C ALA A 115 -1.61 -7.63 -1.77
N CYS A 116 -2.14 -8.75 -2.28
CA CYS A 116 -1.49 -10.06 -2.18
C CYS A 116 -0.14 -10.08 -2.90
N ALA A 117 -0.08 -9.56 -4.13
CA ALA A 117 1.16 -9.52 -4.90
C ALA A 117 2.26 -8.72 -4.18
N ASN A 118 1.90 -7.54 -3.67
CA ASN A 118 2.83 -6.75 -2.87
C ASN A 118 3.25 -7.48 -1.59
N ALA A 119 2.34 -8.09 -0.83
CA ALA A 119 2.68 -8.79 0.40
C ALA A 119 3.61 -9.99 0.12
N ILE A 120 3.32 -10.79 -0.93
CA ILE A 120 4.12 -11.98 -1.29
C ILE A 120 5.51 -11.59 -1.81
N VAL A 121 5.61 -10.60 -2.69
CA VAL A 121 6.91 -10.15 -3.23
C VAL A 121 7.81 -9.63 -2.10
N PHE A 122 7.25 -8.99 -1.10
CA PHE A 122 7.99 -8.41 0.03
C PHE A 122 8.33 -9.41 1.15
N GLN A 123 7.89 -10.67 1.07
CA GLN A 123 8.29 -11.70 2.04
C GLN A 123 9.80 -11.93 2.06
N GLN A 124 10.39 -11.93 3.25
CA GLN A 124 11.78 -12.36 3.51
C GLN A 124 12.86 -11.66 2.66
N VAL A 125 12.60 -10.47 2.18
CA VAL A 125 13.56 -9.66 1.44
C VAL A 125 13.58 -8.22 1.96
N SER A 126 14.68 -7.50 1.71
CA SER A 126 14.75 -6.09 2.08
C SER A 126 13.75 -5.25 1.26
N LEU A 127 13.31 -4.13 1.81
CA LEU A 127 12.43 -3.19 1.12
C LEU A 127 12.97 -2.81 -0.29
N ARG A 128 14.28 -2.53 -0.39
CA ARG A 128 14.91 -2.16 -1.65
C ARG A 128 14.91 -3.31 -2.67
N ALA A 129 15.24 -4.52 -2.23
CA ALA A 129 15.23 -5.70 -3.10
C ALA A 129 13.81 -6.03 -3.58
N ALA A 130 12.82 -6.00 -2.67
CA ALA A 130 11.43 -6.23 -3.03
C ALA A 130 10.91 -5.20 -4.04
N SER A 131 11.24 -3.91 -3.85
CA SER A 131 10.85 -2.85 -4.78
C SER A 131 11.47 -3.04 -6.16
N ALA A 132 12.74 -3.44 -6.24
CA ALA A 132 13.40 -3.73 -7.52
C ALA A 132 12.81 -4.97 -8.22
N ILE A 133 12.40 -6.00 -7.46
CA ILE A 133 11.68 -7.16 -8.02
C ILE A 133 10.32 -6.71 -8.56
N MET A 134 9.58 -5.93 -7.78
CA MET A 134 8.26 -5.43 -8.20
C MET A 134 8.37 -4.56 -9.46
N GLU A 135 9.34 -3.66 -9.52
CA GLU A 135 9.58 -2.84 -10.71
C GLU A 135 9.83 -3.72 -11.95
N ARG A 136 10.75 -4.68 -11.89
CA ARG A 136 11.01 -5.60 -13.01
C ARG A 136 9.79 -6.43 -13.39
N LEU A 137 9.02 -6.90 -12.41
CA LEU A 137 7.78 -7.63 -12.65
C LEU A 137 6.76 -6.79 -13.42
N ILE A 138 6.58 -5.53 -13.02
CA ILE A 138 5.66 -4.60 -13.70
C ILE A 138 6.16 -4.32 -15.12
N LEU A 139 7.45 -4.01 -15.32
CA LEU A 139 8.05 -3.79 -16.63
C LEU A 139 7.93 -5.01 -17.56
N THR A 140 7.92 -6.21 -17.00
CA THR A 140 7.75 -7.46 -17.76
C THR A 140 6.30 -7.68 -18.20
N LEU A 141 5.32 -7.26 -17.39
CA LEU A 141 3.91 -7.65 -17.57
C LEU A 141 2.99 -6.52 -18.03
N ALA A 142 3.39 -5.27 -17.87
CA ALA A 142 2.57 -4.11 -18.21
C ALA A 142 3.22 -3.28 -19.34
N GLN A 143 2.36 -2.61 -20.10
CA GLN A 143 2.81 -1.66 -21.14
C GLN A 143 3.00 -0.27 -20.55
N PRO A 144 4.02 0.49 -21.03
CA PRO A 144 4.18 1.88 -20.66
C PRO A 144 3.02 2.73 -21.16
N VAL A 145 2.60 3.69 -20.35
CA VAL A 145 1.57 4.68 -20.68
C VAL A 145 2.17 6.07 -20.55
N GLU A 146 2.24 6.78 -21.66
CA GLU A 146 2.64 8.19 -21.66
C GLU A 146 1.54 9.03 -21.03
N VAL A 147 1.91 9.81 -20.03
CA VAL A 147 0.98 10.65 -19.26
C VAL A 147 1.43 12.11 -19.42
N ALA A 148 0.55 12.95 -19.93
CA ALA A 148 0.85 14.36 -20.17
C ALA A 148 1.43 15.05 -18.91
N GLY A 149 2.54 15.78 -19.07
CA GLY A 149 3.21 16.48 -17.98
C GLY A 149 4.11 15.60 -17.09
N LEU A 150 4.30 14.33 -17.40
CA LEU A 150 5.28 13.49 -16.72
C LEU A 150 6.50 13.21 -17.61
N PRO A 151 7.73 13.25 -17.08
CA PRO A 151 8.96 13.04 -17.86
C PRO A 151 9.24 11.56 -18.17
N VAL A 152 8.50 10.65 -17.58
CA VAL A 152 8.65 9.19 -17.71
C VAL A 152 7.28 8.52 -17.78
N PRO A 153 7.17 7.37 -18.46
CA PRO A 153 5.91 6.65 -18.54
C PRO A 153 5.44 6.14 -17.17
N CYS A 154 4.14 6.00 -17.04
CA CYS A 154 3.48 5.31 -15.94
C CYS A 154 3.13 3.88 -16.37
N PHE A 155 2.88 3.04 -15.38
CA PHE A 155 2.46 1.65 -15.61
C PHE A 155 1.23 1.35 -14.76
N ALA A 156 0.25 0.69 -15.37
CA ALA A 156 -0.81 0.07 -14.58
C ALA A 156 -0.25 -1.17 -13.86
N PHE A 157 -0.77 -1.48 -12.67
CA PHE A 157 -0.40 -2.72 -12.00
C PHE A 157 -0.90 -3.92 -12.83
N PRO A 158 -0.05 -4.96 -13.07
CA PRO A 158 -0.43 -6.10 -13.88
C PRO A 158 -1.64 -6.85 -13.31
N SER A 159 -2.57 -7.26 -14.17
CA SER A 159 -3.73 -8.03 -13.74
C SER A 159 -3.37 -9.48 -13.36
N PRO A 160 -4.21 -10.18 -12.57
CA PRO A 160 -4.01 -11.60 -12.29
C PRO A 160 -3.95 -12.46 -13.56
N GLU A 161 -4.72 -12.10 -14.59
CA GLU A 161 -4.72 -12.81 -15.88
C GLU A 161 -3.41 -12.64 -16.64
N SER A 162 -2.83 -11.42 -16.63
CA SER A 162 -1.52 -11.17 -17.26
C SER A 162 -0.42 -11.96 -16.55
N PHE A 163 -0.48 -12.05 -15.22
CA PHE A 163 0.44 -12.87 -14.43
C PHE A 163 0.28 -14.35 -14.73
N GLN A 164 -0.95 -14.85 -14.86
CA GLN A 164 -1.24 -16.24 -15.18
C GLN A 164 -0.73 -16.65 -16.57
N ARG A 165 -0.78 -15.76 -17.55
CA ARG A 165 -0.28 -16.01 -18.91
C ARG A 165 1.23 -15.91 -19.06
N ALA A 166 1.92 -15.27 -18.10
CA ALA A 166 3.35 -15.05 -18.19
C ALA A 166 4.13 -16.37 -18.10
N ALA A 167 5.19 -16.50 -18.86
CA ALA A 167 6.10 -17.63 -18.77
C ALA A 167 6.88 -17.61 -17.45
N ASP A 168 7.09 -18.76 -16.82
CA ASP A 168 7.81 -18.86 -15.55
C ASP A 168 9.23 -18.30 -15.64
N ASN A 169 9.91 -18.49 -16.77
CA ASN A 169 11.25 -17.95 -17.00
C ASN A 169 11.27 -16.42 -16.92
N SER A 170 10.25 -15.75 -17.45
CA SER A 170 10.14 -14.28 -17.37
C SER A 170 9.90 -13.80 -15.93
N LEU A 171 9.07 -14.54 -15.17
CA LEU A 171 8.79 -14.24 -13.76
C LEU A 171 10.04 -14.46 -12.89
N HIS A 172 10.83 -15.52 -13.18
CA HIS A 172 12.10 -15.77 -12.51
C HIS A 172 13.15 -14.72 -12.87
N ALA A 173 13.22 -14.28 -14.12
CA ALA A 173 14.13 -13.22 -14.56
C ALA A 173 13.79 -11.88 -13.87
N ALA A 174 12.53 -11.61 -13.56
CA ALA A 174 12.12 -10.47 -12.74
C ALA A 174 12.57 -10.58 -11.27
N GLY A 175 13.00 -11.77 -10.82
CA GLY A 175 13.54 -12.00 -9.48
C GLY A 175 12.60 -12.75 -8.54
N LEU A 176 11.50 -13.31 -9.02
CA LEU A 176 10.61 -14.13 -8.21
C LEU A 176 11.18 -15.53 -8.02
N SER A 177 11.17 -16.03 -6.77
CA SER A 177 11.47 -17.43 -6.50
C SER A 177 10.33 -18.35 -6.97
N ARG A 178 10.63 -19.63 -7.18
CA ARG A 178 9.62 -20.64 -7.56
C ARG A 178 8.41 -20.65 -6.61
N ASN A 179 8.67 -20.56 -5.31
CA ASN A 179 7.59 -20.54 -4.31
C ASN A 179 6.70 -19.29 -4.46
N LYS A 180 7.30 -18.11 -4.68
CA LYS A 180 6.53 -16.87 -4.89
C LYS A 180 5.69 -16.93 -6.17
N VAL A 181 6.24 -17.46 -7.27
CA VAL A 181 5.48 -17.69 -8.50
C VAL A 181 4.31 -18.62 -8.25
N ALA A 182 4.52 -19.77 -7.62
CA ALA A 182 3.46 -20.72 -7.29
C ALA A 182 2.37 -20.11 -6.41
N THR A 183 2.77 -19.39 -5.34
CA THR A 183 1.81 -18.70 -4.45
C THR A 183 0.99 -17.65 -5.18
N LEU A 184 1.62 -16.82 -6.02
CA LEU A 184 0.92 -15.80 -6.81
C LEU A 184 -0.05 -16.40 -7.82
N ARG A 185 0.31 -17.52 -8.47
CA ARG A 185 -0.61 -18.26 -9.35
C ARG A 185 -1.82 -18.78 -8.59
N SER A 186 -1.60 -19.38 -7.41
CA SER A 186 -2.71 -19.85 -6.56
C SER A 186 -3.63 -18.71 -6.12
N VAL A 187 -3.09 -17.53 -5.81
CA VAL A 187 -3.90 -16.36 -5.49
C VAL A 187 -4.70 -15.89 -6.70
N ALA A 188 -4.08 -15.80 -7.88
CA ALA A 188 -4.76 -15.38 -9.10
C ALA A 188 -5.88 -16.35 -9.49
N GLU A 189 -5.66 -17.67 -9.34
CA GLU A 189 -6.67 -18.70 -9.55
C GLU A 189 -7.82 -18.59 -8.54
N ALA A 190 -7.52 -18.40 -7.26
CA ALA A 190 -8.52 -18.26 -6.21
C ALA A 190 -9.41 -17.02 -6.42
N ILE A 191 -8.86 -15.91 -6.95
CA ILE A 191 -9.62 -14.73 -7.33
C ILE A 191 -10.48 -15.02 -8.56
N ALA A 192 -9.91 -15.63 -9.61
CA ALA A 192 -10.62 -15.94 -10.83
C ALA A 192 -11.78 -16.94 -10.62
N SER A 193 -11.61 -17.91 -9.73
CA SER A 193 -12.66 -18.88 -9.36
C SER A 193 -13.70 -18.34 -8.37
N GLY A 194 -13.50 -17.13 -7.82
CA GLY A 194 -14.35 -16.58 -6.76
C GLY A 194 -14.14 -17.22 -5.38
N THR A 195 -13.13 -18.08 -5.21
CA THR A 195 -12.77 -18.64 -3.88
C THR A 195 -12.24 -17.56 -2.96
N LEU A 196 -11.55 -16.56 -3.52
CA LEU A 196 -11.21 -15.30 -2.87
C LEU A 196 -12.09 -14.19 -3.47
N ASP A 197 -13.27 -14.00 -2.91
CA ASP A 197 -14.17 -12.87 -3.24
C ASP A 197 -13.91 -11.71 -2.29
N GLU A 198 -13.40 -10.59 -2.82
CA GLU A 198 -13.08 -9.39 -2.06
C GLU A 198 -14.30 -8.84 -1.30
N ALA A 199 -15.48 -8.83 -1.92
CA ALA A 199 -16.70 -8.36 -1.28
C ALA A 199 -17.15 -9.27 -0.11
N ALA A 200 -16.94 -10.58 -0.21
CA ALA A 200 -17.20 -11.50 0.88
C ALA A 200 -16.18 -11.30 2.02
N LEU A 201 -14.91 -11.12 1.68
CA LEU A 201 -13.86 -10.83 2.66
C LEU A 201 -14.09 -9.49 3.38
N GLU A 202 -14.58 -8.46 2.70
CA GLU A 202 -14.91 -7.18 3.32
C GLU A 202 -16.02 -7.30 4.38
N ARG A 203 -16.94 -8.25 4.23
CA ARG A 203 -18.01 -8.53 5.21
C ARG A 203 -17.60 -9.44 6.36
N SER A 204 -16.47 -10.14 6.23
CA SER A 204 -15.96 -11.10 7.22
C SER A 204 -15.16 -10.40 8.32
N THR A 205 -14.96 -11.06 9.45
CA THR A 205 -14.06 -10.56 10.52
C THR A 205 -12.59 -10.69 10.11
N SER A 206 -11.71 -9.89 10.71
CA SER A 206 -10.26 -9.96 10.40
C SER A 206 -9.67 -11.35 10.70
N PRO A 207 -10.01 -12.08 11.78
CA PRO A 207 -9.57 -13.45 11.99
C PRO A 207 -10.04 -14.44 10.91
N ASP A 208 -11.30 -14.32 10.45
CA ASP A 208 -11.85 -15.21 9.42
C ASP A 208 -11.15 -14.98 8.07
N VAL A 209 -10.91 -13.71 7.71
CA VAL A 209 -10.14 -13.34 6.53
C VAL A 209 -8.71 -13.88 6.60
N ALA A 210 -8.04 -13.71 7.74
CA ALA A 210 -6.69 -14.25 7.94
C ALA A 210 -6.66 -15.77 7.77
N THR A 211 -7.63 -16.47 8.35
CA THR A 211 -7.79 -17.93 8.19
C THR A 211 -7.99 -18.31 6.73
N THR A 212 -8.86 -17.60 6.01
CA THR A 212 -9.14 -17.86 4.59
C THR A 212 -7.88 -17.64 3.73
N LEU A 213 -7.16 -16.54 3.93
CA LEU A 213 -5.91 -16.26 3.22
C LEU A 213 -4.83 -17.31 3.51
N CYS A 214 -4.68 -17.74 4.76
CA CYS A 214 -3.69 -18.74 5.16
C CYS A 214 -3.93 -20.16 4.60
N ARG A 215 -5.10 -20.44 4.05
CA ARG A 215 -5.36 -21.70 3.31
C ARG A 215 -4.59 -21.76 1.98
N ILE A 216 -4.17 -20.62 1.44
CA ILE A 216 -3.35 -20.57 0.25
C ILE A 216 -1.90 -20.87 0.62
N LYS A 217 -1.33 -21.92 0.03
CA LYS A 217 0.06 -22.30 0.27
C LYS A 217 1.01 -21.13 -0.05
N GLY A 218 1.84 -20.76 0.93
CA GLY A 218 2.78 -19.64 0.84
C GLY A 218 2.26 -18.33 1.43
N ILE A 219 1.00 -18.27 1.83
CA ILE A 219 0.47 -17.17 2.66
C ILE A 219 0.48 -17.60 4.12
N GLY A 220 1.37 -16.99 4.90
CA GLY A 220 1.41 -17.16 6.35
C GLY A 220 0.74 -16.00 7.09
N PRO A 221 0.70 -16.05 8.44
CA PRO A 221 0.05 -15.03 9.28
C PRO A 221 0.52 -13.61 9.00
N TRP A 222 1.82 -13.39 8.82
CA TRP A 222 2.36 -12.07 8.49
C TRP A 222 1.81 -11.55 7.15
N THR A 223 1.80 -12.40 6.11
CA THR A 223 1.30 -12.01 4.79
C THR A 223 -0.19 -11.69 4.84
N ALA A 224 -0.98 -12.54 5.52
CA ALA A 224 -2.41 -12.31 5.71
C ALA A 224 -2.67 -10.99 6.44
N THR A 225 -1.92 -10.68 7.50
CA THR A 225 -2.03 -9.42 8.22
C THR A 225 -1.70 -8.21 7.34
N VAL A 226 -0.65 -8.29 6.51
CA VAL A 226 -0.30 -7.21 5.57
C VAL A 226 -1.40 -7.02 4.51
N VAL A 227 -2.00 -8.11 4.01
CA VAL A 227 -3.13 -8.03 3.06
C VAL A 227 -4.35 -7.42 3.72
N LEU A 228 -4.70 -7.82 4.96
CA LEU A 228 -5.77 -7.20 5.74
C LEU A 228 -5.56 -5.69 5.89
N LEU A 229 -4.36 -5.30 6.31
CA LEU A 229 -4.04 -3.90 6.59
C LEU A 229 -4.02 -3.05 5.32
N ARG A 230 -3.31 -3.51 4.29
CA ARG A 230 -3.02 -2.71 3.09
C ARG A 230 -3.93 -3.01 1.88
N GLY A 231 -4.67 -4.10 1.89
CA GLY A 231 -5.66 -4.45 0.89
C GLY A 231 -7.07 -4.09 1.33
N LEU A 232 -7.49 -4.62 2.47
CA LEU A 232 -8.84 -4.41 2.99
C LEU A 232 -8.95 -3.20 3.94
N GLY A 233 -7.84 -2.51 4.25
CA GLY A 233 -7.84 -1.34 5.12
C GLY A 233 -8.23 -1.63 6.57
N ARG A 234 -7.99 -2.86 7.05
CA ARG A 234 -8.29 -3.27 8.42
C ARG A 234 -7.25 -2.70 9.37
N LEU A 235 -7.66 -1.81 10.28
CA LEU A 235 -6.77 -1.17 11.25
C LEU A 235 -6.72 -1.89 12.60
N ASP A 236 -7.58 -2.88 12.80
CA ASP A 236 -7.63 -3.74 13.99
C ASP A 236 -6.52 -4.80 14.03
N VAL A 237 -5.71 -4.89 12.98
CA VAL A 237 -4.59 -5.82 12.87
C VAL A 237 -3.24 -5.10 12.86
N PHE A 238 -2.19 -5.81 13.27
CA PHE A 238 -0.80 -5.34 13.22
C PHE A 238 0.13 -6.52 12.92
N PRO A 239 1.15 -6.38 12.05
CA PRO A 239 2.07 -7.47 11.70
C PRO A 239 3.16 -7.65 12.77
N ASP A 240 2.83 -8.28 13.91
CA ASP A 240 3.69 -8.39 15.09
C ASP A 240 5.06 -9.04 14.79
N ASN A 241 5.10 -10.02 13.89
CA ASN A 241 6.32 -10.74 13.51
C ASN A 241 7.08 -10.07 12.35
N ASP A 242 6.85 -8.80 12.08
CA ASP A 242 7.59 -8.05 11.06
C ASP A 242 8.92 -7.54 11.64
N THR A 243 10.03 -8.13 11.21
CA THR A 243 11.38 -7.71 11.63
C THR A 243 11.67 -6.24 11.34
N SER A 244 10.95 -5.62 10.41
CA SER A 244 11.07 -4.18 10.12
C SER A 244 10.44 -3.33 11.23
N VAL A 245 9.46 -3.83 11.95
CA VAL A 245 8.81 -3.13 13.06
C VAL A 245 9.81 -2.83 14.17
N ALA A 246 10.54 -3.83 14.65
CA ALA A 246 11.56 -3.64 15.69
C ALA A 246 12.64 -2.64 15.23
N LYS A 247 13.10 -2.76 13.97
CA LYS A 247 14.09 -1.84 13.38
C LYS A 247 13.57 -0.41 13.26
N ASN A 248 12.29 -0.26 12.95
CA ASN A 248 11.67 1.06 12.82
C ASN A 248 11.37 1.69 14.19
N LEU A 249 10.98 0.88 15.18
CA LEU A 249 10.86 1.33 16.57
C LEU A 249 12.19 1.87 17.09
N ALA A 250 13.30 1.20 16.84
CA ALA A 250 14.62 1.66 17.24
C ALA A 250 15.04 3.03 16.66
N LEU A 251 14.35 3.54 15.63
CA LEU A 251 14.56 4.89 15.10
C LEU A 251 13.84 5.96 15.91
N ILE A 252 12.95 5.58 16.83
CA ILE A 252 12.12 6.53 17.58
C ILE A 252 12.69 6.68 18.99
N PRO A 253 13.17 7.88 19.38
CA PRO A 253 13.70 8.09 20.72
C PRO A 253 12.67 7.77 21.81
N GLY A 254 13.10 7.04 22.82
CA GLY A 254 12.24 6.66 23.97
C GLY A 254 11.26 5.53 23.71
N SER A 255 11.25 4.91 22.51
CA SER A 255 10.47 3.71 22.27
C SER A 255 11.08 2.51 23.01
N ASP A 256 10.21 1.70 23.60
CA ASP A 256 10.59 0.42 24.20
C ASP A 256 9.98 -0.73 23.37
N PRO A 257 10.80 -1.51 22.65
CA PRO A 257 10.30 -2.67 21.91
C PRO A 257 9.63 -3.74 22.82
N LEU A 258 10.00 -3.81 24.09
CA LEU A 258 9.42 -4.75 25.04
C LEU A 258 7.99 -4.37 25.44
N ALA A 259 7.66 -3.08 25.40
CA ALA A 259 6.33 -2.56 25.65
C ALA A 259 5.43 -2.52 24.40
N ALA A 260 5.88 -3.06 23.27
CA ALA A 260 5.13 -2.99 22.00
C ALA A 260 3.72 -3.55 22.11
N GLN A 261 3.52 -4.64 22.84
CA GLN A 261 2.19 -5.24 23.01
C GLN A 261 1.24 -4.34 23.81
N ASP A 262 1.73 -3.67 24.85
CA ASP A 262 0.93 -2.74 25.64
C ASP A 262 0.51 -1.53 24.81
N VAL A 263 1.41 -1.05 23.95
CA VAL A 263 1.12 0.01 22.98
C VAL A 263 0.04 -0.42 21.99
N LEU A 264 0.14 -1.63 21.43
CA LEU A 264 -0.88 -2.17 20.52
C LEU A 264 -2.23 -2.33 21.20
N ASN A 265 -2.25 -2.74 22.48
CA ASN A 265 -3.46 -2.83 23.28
C ASN A 265 -4.08 -1.44 23.53
N ALA A 266 -3.26 -0.45 23.86
CA ALA A 266 -3.70 0.94 24.05
C ALA A 266 -4.27 1.57 22.76
N LEU A 267 -3.71 1.23 21.60
CA LEU A 267 -4.19 1.69 20.30
C LEU A 267 -5.48 0.98 19.84
N GLY A 268 -5.79 -0.19 20.40
CA GLY A 268 -7.04 -0.93 20.22
C GLY A 268 -7.36 -1.24 18.76
N ALA A 269 -8.58 -0.91 18.34
CA ALA A 269 -9.08 -1.19 16.98
C ALA A 269 -8.37 -0.38 15.87
N GLN A 270 -7.49 0.55 16.19
CA GLN A 270 -6.72 1.33 15.24
C GLN A 270 -5.20 1.10 15.36
N ARG A 271 -4.78 -0.03 15.94
CA ARG A 271 -3.38 -0.41 16.11
C ARG A 271 -2.59 -0.47 14.80
N GLY A 272 -3.24 -0.78 13.70
CA GLY A 272 -2.66 -0.78 12.36
C GLY A 272 -2.11 0.57 11.90
N MET A 273 -2.59 1.68 12.46
CA MET A 273 -2.03 3.00 12.18
C MET A 273 -0.57 3.13 12.63
N LEU A 274 -0.16 2.41 13.67
CA LEU A 274 1.23 2.38 14.11
C LEU A 274 2.16 1.90 12.98
N TYR A 275 1.77 0.87 12.22
CA TYR A 275 2.55 0.37 11.08
C TYR A 275 2.88 1.48 10.06
N TYR A 276 1.91 2.32 9.74
CA TYR A 276 2.09 3.43 8.81
C TYR A 276 3.01 4.52 9.37
N HIS A 277 2.88 4.83 10.67
CA HIS A 277 3.75 5.82 11.33
C HIS A 277 5.20 5.33 11.44
N LEU A 278 5.41 4.03 11.72
CA LEU A 278 6.74 3.42 11.73
C LEU A 278 7.40 3.44 10.34
N LEU A 279 6.61 3.20 9.29
CA LEU A 279 7.10 3.32 7.92
C LEU A 279 7.49 4.76 7.59
N LEU A 280 6.67 5.74 7.98
CA LEU A 280 6.98 7.17 7.78
C LEU A 280 8.23 7.59 8.54
N ALA A 281 8.40 7.17 9.80
CA ALA A 281 9.61 7.42 10.57
C ALA A 281 10.87 6.90 9.85
N ARG A 282 10.77 5.72 9.24
CA ARG A 282 11.86 5.15 8.43
C ARG A 282 12.14 5.94 7.16
N LEU A 283 11.11 6.42 6.46
CA LEU A 283 11.27 7.24 5.26
C LEU A 283 11.86 8.61 5.62
N GLU A 284 11.42 9.21 6.74
CA GLU A 284 11.97 10.46 7.30
C GLU A 284 13.45 10.31 7.62
N ALA A 285 13.85 9.26 8.35
CA ALA A 285 15.23 8.97 8.70
C ALA A 285 16.14 8.74 7.47
N ARG A 286 15.59 8.40 6.32
CA ARG A 286 16.30 8.23 5.04
C ARG A 286 16.27 9.48 4.16
N GLY A 287 15.62 10.55 4.57
CA GLY A 287 15.42 11.75 3.76
C GLY A 287 14.56 11.54 2.51
N THR A 288 13.70 10.49 2.50
CA THR A 288 12.88 10.13 1.33
C THR A 288 11.39 10.42 1.54
N LEU A 289 11.04 11.07 2.65
CA LEU A 289 9.66 11.43 2.95
C LEU A 289 9.19 12.54 1.99
N GLY A 290 8.08 12.31 1.30
CA GLY A 290 7.54 13.28 0.34
C GLY A 290 8.35 13.48 -0.94
N SER A 291 9.46 12.71 -1.13
CA SER A 291 10.31 12.87 -2.31
C SER A 291 9.56 12.58 -3.61
N PRO A 292 9.76 13.37 -4.66
CA PRO A 292 9.20 13.12 -5.98
C PRO A 292 9.68 11.78 -6.59
N SER A 293 8.93 11.29 -7.58
CA SER A 293 9.26 10.04 -8.28
C SER A 293 10.46 10.17 -9.23
N PHE A 294 10.86 11.38 -9.58
CA PHE A 294 11.78 11.67 -10.70
C PHE A 294 13.13 12.21 -10.29
N GLU A 295 13.39 12.36 -8.99
CA GLU A 295 14.74 12.64 -8.50
C GLU A 295 15.58 11.36 -8.61
N ARG A 296 16.63 11.39 -9.41
CA ARG A 296 17.71 10.39 -9.48
C ARG A 296 18.95 10.88 -8.76
#